data_a287471d219271a8eed2f78a6bdc7ee9
#
_entry.id   a287471d219271a8eed2f78a6bdc7ee9
#
_cell.length_a   1.000
_cell.length_b   1.000
_cell.length_c   1.000
_cell.angle_alpha   90.00
_cell.angle_beta   90.00
_cell.angle_gamma   90.00
#
_symmetry.space_group_name_H-M   'P 1'
#
loop_
_entity.id
_entity.type
_entity.pdbx_description
1 polymer ?
#
loop_
_entity_poly.entity_id
_entity_poly.type
_entity_poly.pdbx_seq_one_letter_code
_entity_poly.pdbx_strand_id
1 'polypeptide(L)'
;SVVNALSDWLEVEIYQDGKKYIQRYEKGKTMYPLKEIGTTDQRGTKVTFLPDETIFTETTEYSFNILKQRLREMAFLTKGIKIILTDLREEEPYSETYHYEGGIKEYVQYLNKNKEPLYEDIIYCEGQKGDVVVEVAFQHNSAFNEGCYSFVNM
;
A
#
# COMPACT_ATOMS: atom_id res chain seq x y z
N SER A 1 -4.06 15.30 -5.03
CA SER A 1 -4.80 14.07 -4.73
C SER A 1 -5.88 14.36 -3.69
N VAL A 2 -6.88 13.47 -3.59
CA VAL A 2 -7.98 13.58 -2.62
C VAL A 2 -7.44 13.64 -1.18
N VAL A 3 -6.47 12.80 -0.84
CA VAL A 3 -5.84 12.76 0.50
C VAL A 3 -5.25 14.13 0.87
N ASN A 4 -4.57 14.80 -0.07
CA ASN A 4 -4.02 16.13 0.16
C ASN A 4 -5.11 17.17 0.43
N ALA A 5 -6.18 17.16 -0.35
CA ALA A 5 -7.30 18.11 -0.19
C ALA A 5 -8.05 17.93 1.15
N LEU A 6 -8.09 16.70 1.68
CA LEU A 6 -8.79 16.33 2.91
C LEU A 6 -7.87 16.32 4.15
N SER A 7 -6.63 16.75 4.03
CA SER A 7 -5.67 16.80 5.13
C SER A 7 -5.49 18.23 5.63
N ASP A 8 -5.36 18.38 6.95
CA ASP A 8 -4.93 19.64 7.55
C ASP A 8 -3.53 20.01 7.08
N TRP A 9 -2.63 19.01 7.09
CA TRP A 9 -1.36 19.11 6.40
C TRP A 9 -0.94 17.76 5.82
N LEU A 10 -0.14 17.81 4.74
CA LEU A 10 0.49 16.66 4.11
C LEU A 10 1.92 17.02 3.71
N GLU A 11 2.85 16.13 4.01
CA GLU A 11 4.26 16.27 3.68
C GLU A 11 4.71 15.07 2.85
N VAL A 12 5.42 15.36 1.77
CA VAL A 12 6.00 14.35 0.88
C VAL A 12 7.50 14.49 0.89
N GLU A 13 8.19 13.41 1.21
CA GLU A 13 9.64 13.27 1.02
C GLU A 13 9.89 12.31 -0.16
N ILE A 14 10.71 12.71 -1.11
CA ILE A 14 11.05 11.94 -2.30
C ILE A 14 12.56 11.66 -2.29
N TYR A 15 12.90 10.38 -2.42
CA TYR A 15 14.28 9.88 -2.51
C TYR A 15 14.50 9.37 -3.92
N GLN A 16 15.24 10.13 -4.73
CA GLN A 16 15.45 9.82 -6.13
C GLN A 16 16.78 10.39 -6.63
N ASP A 17 17.50 9.62 -7.45
CA ASP A 17 18.72 10.03 -8.14
C ASP A 17 19.81 10.58 -7.19
N GLY A 18 19.94 9.95 -6.00
CA GLY A 18 20.92 10.34 -5.00
C GLY A 18 20.52 11.58 -4.19
N LYS A 19 19.34 12.12 -4.40
CA LYS A 19 18.86 13.35 -3.77
C LYS A 19 17.59 13.11 -2.98
N LYS A 20 17.44 13.92 -1.94
CA LYS A 20 16.27 13.96 -1.07
C LYS A 20 15.55 15.28 -1.25
N TYR A 21 14.26 15.21 -1.60
CA TYR A 21 13.39 16.37 -1.78
C TYR A 21 12.25 16.34 -0.77
N ILE A 22 11.73 17.52 -0.44
CA ILE A 22 10.57 17.69 0.42
C ILE A 22 9.61 18.71 -0.15
N GLN A 23 8.31 18.46 0.05
CA GLN A 23 7.23 19.42 -0.21
C GLN A 23 6.14 19.26 0.83
N ARG A 24 5.58 20.40 1.27
CA ARG A 24 4.50 20.42 2.25
C ARG A 24 3.29 21.15 1.70
N TYR A 25 2.14 20.63 2.04
CA TYR A 25 0.83 21.17 1.73
C TYR A 25 0.05 21.39 3.02
N GLU A 26 -0.76 22.44 3.06
CA GLU A 26 -1.72 22.69 4.12
C GLU A 26 -3.10 22.94 3.48
N LYS A 27 -4.07 22.09 3.85
CA LYS A 27 -5.43 22.11 3.26
C LYS A 27 -5.42 22.14 1.72
N GLY A 28 -4.55 21.29 1.14
CA GLY A 28 -4.37 21.15 -0.30
C GLY A 28 -3.51 22.23 -0.97
N LYS A 29 -3.10 23.29 -0.26
CA LYS A 29 -2.28 24.38 -0.83
C LYS A 29 -0.80 24.10 -0.63
N THR A 30 -0.02 24.28 -1.68
CA THR A 30 1.45 24.19 -1.64
C THR A 30 2.02 25.31 -0.77
N MET A 31 2.82 24.95 0.25
CA MET A 31 3.41 25.93 1.17
C MET A 31 4.70 26.53 0.63
N TYR A 32 5.45 25.77 -0.14
CA TYR A 32 6.70 26.19 -0.78
C TYR A 32 7.00 25.29 -1.99
N PRO A 33 7.80 25.74 -2.96
CA PRO A 33 8.26 24.90 -4.07
C PRO A 33 9.02 23.66 -3.58
N LEU A 34 9.07 22.61 -4.39
CA LEU A 34 9.85 21.41 -4.09
C LEU A 34 11.29 21.80 -3.74
N LYS A 35 11.76 21.35 -2.57
CA LYS A 35 13.09 21.67 -2.05
C LYS A 35 13.98 20.43 -2.03
N GLU A 36 15.22 20.58 -2.49
CA GLU A 36 16.28 19.63 -2.22
C GLU A 36 16.81 19.86 -0.79
N ILE A 37 16.80 18.83 0.05
CA ILE A 37 17.18 18.91 1.47
C ILE A 37 18.40 18.05 1.83
N GLY A 38 18.98 17.37 0.88
CA GLY A 38 20.17 16.55 1.10
C GLY A 38 20.38 15.46 0.07
N THR A 39 21.33 14.60 0.38
CA THR A 39 21.66 13.41 -0.42
C THR A 39 21.17 12.14 0.27
N THR A 40 20.94 11.09 -0.51
CA THR A 40 20.50 9.78 -0.04
C THR A 40 20.97 8.67 -0.97
N ASP A 41 21.19 7.50 -0.43
CA ASP A 41 21.40 6.26 -1.19
C ASP A 41 20.09 5.46 -1.37
N GLN A 42 19.00 5.92 -0.75
CA GLN A 42 17.69 5.29 -0.82
C GLN A 42 16.90 5.77 -2.04
N ARG A 43 15.91 4.97 -2.42
CA ARG A 43 14.92 5.30 -3.44
C ARG A 43 13.52 5.00 -2.91
N GLY A 44 12.60 5.95 -3.06
CA GLY A 44 11.23 5.78 -2.61
C GLY A 44 10.53 7.10 -2.34
N THR A 45 9.32 6.98 -1.79
CA THR A 45 8.50 8.13 -1.40
C THR A 45 7.94 7.91 -0.01
N LYS A 46 8.04 8.92 0.85
CA LYS A 46 7.41 8.93 2.17
C LYS A 46 6.33 10.00 2.18
N VAL A 47 5.12 9.61 2.54
CA VAL A 47 3.98 10.51 2.68
C VAL A 47 3.52 10.51 4.14
N THR A 48 3.47 11.68 4.75
CA THR A 48 2.96 11.87 6.11
C THR A 48 1.81 12.88 6.06
N PHE A 49 0.69 12.59 6.71
CA PHE A 49 -0.47 13.49 6.68
C PHE A 49 -1.28 13.41 7.98
N LEU A 50 -2.02 14.49 8.23
CA LEU A 50 -2.99 14.60 9.30
C LEU A 50 -4.36 14.93 8.70
N PRO A 51 -5.43 14.16 8.99
CA PRO A 51 -6.78 14.47 8.53
C PRO A 51 -7.27 15.82 9.02
N ASP A 52 -8.05 16.53 8.18
CA ASP A 52 -8.64 17.80 8.56
C ASP A 52 -9.93 17.59 9.38
N GLU A 53 -9.90 17.93 10.65
CA GLU A 53 -11.04 17.81 11.58
C GLU A 53 -12.23 18.69 11.20
N THR A 54 -12.01 19.73 10.42
CA THR A 54 -13.09 20.61 9.96
C THR A 54 -13.92 19.97 8.83
N ILE A 55 -13.36 19.00 8.14
CA ILE A 55 -14.03 18.21 7.08
C ILE A 55 -14.62 16.93 7.66
N PHE A 56 -13.83 16.23 8.49
CA PHE A 56 -14.24 14.99 9.15
C PHE A 56 -14.81 15.29 10.54
N THR A 57 -16.08 15.67 10.59
CA THR A 57 -16.75 16.11 11.83
C THR A 57 -17.19 14.96 12.73
N GLU A 58 -17.35 13.74 12.18
CA GLU A 58 -17.75 12.57 12.95
C GLU A 58 -16.55 11.85 13.56
N THR A 59 -15.48 11.64 12.78
CA THR A 59 -14.22 11.05 13.25
C THR A 59 -13.07 11.39 12.33
N THR A 60 -11.89 11.61 12.91
CA THR A 60 -10.59 11.71 12.22
C THR A 60 -9.73 10.48 12.46
N GLU A 61 -10.27 9.50 13.20
CA GLU A 61 -9.55 8.27 13.51
C GLU A 61 -9.58 7.29 12.35
N TYR A 62 -8.41 7.04 11.77
CA TYR A 62 -8.22 5.93 10.84
C TYR A 62 -8.14 4.60 11.60
N SER A 63 -8.82 3.58 11.09
CA SER A 63 -8.57 2.22 11.55
C SER A 63 -7.24 1.72 10.98
N PHE A 64 -6.25 1.55 11.83
CA PHE A 64 -4.96 0.97 11.45
C PHE A 64 -5.14 -0.42 10.80
N ASN A 65 -6.07 -1.24 11.31
CA ASN A 65 -6.33 -2.57 10.79
C ASN A 65 -6.87 -2.55 9.35
N ILE A 66 -7.73 -1.59 9.01
CA ILE A 66 -8.26 -1.44 7.64
C ILE A 66 -7.14 -1.00 6.70
N LEU A 67 -6.34 -0.01 7.08
CA LEU A 67 -5.19 0.45 6.29
C LEU A 67 -4.16 -0.65 6.09
N LYS A 68 -3.81 -1.37 7.16
CA LYS A 68 -2.92 -2.52 7.17
C LYS A 68 -3.36 -3.60 6.16
N GLN A 69 -4.65 -3.96 6.17
CA GLN A 69 -5.18 -4.96 5.26
C GLN A 69 -5.07 -4.50 3.79
N ARG A 70 -5.44 -3.24 3.50
CA ARG A 70 -5.39 -2.69 2.14
C ARG A 70 -3.97 -2.53 1.61
N LEU A 71 -3.05 -2.03 2.43
CA LEU A 71 -1.66 -1.87 2.00
C LEU A 71 -0.94 -3.20 1.83
N ARG A 72 -1.27 -4.20 2.65
CA ARG A 72 -0.78 -5.57 2.45
C ARG A 72 -1.28 -6.16 1.12
N GLU A 73 -2.55 -6.00 0.82
CA GLU A 73 -3.15 -6.40 -0.45
C GLU A 73 -2.44 -5.75 -1.64
N MET A 74 -2.22 -4.43 -1.59
CA MET A 74 -1.47 -3.71 -2.62
C MET A 74 -0.04 -4.21 -2.78
N ALA A 75 0.64 -4.57 -1.69
CA ALA A 75 1.98 -5.13 -1.74
C ALA A 75 2.03 -6.51 -2.40
N PHE A 76 1.01 -7.34 -2.23
CA PHE A 76 0.88 -8.61 -2.95
C PHE A 76 0.62 -8.41 -4.45
N LEU A 77 -0.21 -7.42 -4.80
CA LEU A 77 -0.60 -7.14 -6.19
C LEU A 77 0.51 -6.43 -6.98
N THR A 78 1.37 -5.68 -6.30
CA THR A 78 2.49 -4.98 -6.92
C THR A 78 3.79 -5.66 -6.53
N LYS A 79 4.15 -6.66 -7.31
CA LYS A 79 5.34 -7.50 -7.09
C LYS A 79 6.61 -6.69 -6.87
N GLY A 80 7.31 -6.96 -5.78
CA GLY A 80 8.58 -6.32 -5.46
C GLY A 80 8.49 -4.95 -4.79
N ILE A 81 7.31 -4.35 -4.64
CA ILE A 81 7.17 -3.11 -3.87
C ILE A 81 7.34 -3.37 -2.37
N LYS A 82 7.98 -2.45 -1.68
CA LYS A 82 8.07 -2.44 -0.23
C LYS A 82 7.23 -1.30 0.32
N ILE A 83 6.20 -1.63 1.10
CA ILE A 83 5.31 -0.65 1.74
C ILE A 83 5.55 -0.69 3.25
N ILE A 84 5.77 0.47 3.85
CA ILE A 84 5.89 0.64 5.29
C ILE A 84 4.74 1.52 5.76
N LEU A 85 3.90 0.99 6.63
CA LEU A 85 2.82 1.73 7.29
C LEU A 85 3.25 2.04 8.72
N THR A 86 3.28 3.33 9.07
CA THR A 86 3.63 3.79 10.42
C THR A 86 2.48 4.59 11.01
N ASP A 87 2.06 4.21 12.21
CA ASP A 87 1.10 4.94 13.03
C ASP A 87 1.86 5.82 14.03
N LEU A 88 1.65 7.14 13.95
CA LEU A 88 2.33 8.15 14.78
C LEU A 88 1.40 8.74 15.87
N ARG A 89 0.22 8.15 16.09
CA ARG A 89 -0.76 8.70 17.05
C ARG A 89 -0.37 8.49 18.50
N GLU A 90 0.39 7.44 18.79
CA GLU A 90 0.91 7.11 20.12
C GLU A 90 2.33 7.66 20.31
N GLU A 91 2.79 7.77 21.57
CA GLU A 91 4.16 8.21 21.90
C GLU A 91 5.22 7.32 21.25
N GLU A 92 4.98 6.00 21.23
CA GLU A 92 5.82 5.04 20.53
C GLU A 92 5.22 4.72 19.15
N PRO A 93 5.86 5.14 18.04
CA PRO A 93 5.40 4.83 16.71
C PRO A 93 5.34 3.32 16.48
N TYR A 94 4.24 2.86 15.88
CA TYR A 94 4.10 1.48 15.47
C TYR A 94 4.18 1.36 13.95
N SER A 95 5.07 0.49 13.46
CA SER A 95 5.29 0.28 12.03
C SER A 95 5.11 -1.18 11.63
N GLU A 96 4.50 -1.39 10.47
CA GLU A 96 4.52 -2.68 9.76
C GLU A 96 5.07 -2.51 8.35
N THR A 97 5.78 -3.54 7.89
CA THR A 97 6.39 -3.57 6.55
C THR A 97 5.78 -4.71 5.74
N TYR A 98 5.40 -4.41 4.51
CA TYR A 98 4.88 -5.36 3.54
C TYR A 98 5.80 -5.38 2.32
N HIS A 99 6.32 -6.55 2.00
CA HIS A 99 7.19 -6.77 0.86
C HIS A 99 7.05 -8.21 0.40
N TYR A 100 6.42 -8.42 -0.76
CA TYR A 100 6.10 -9.74 -1.29
C TYR A 100 6.60 -9.86 -2.74
N GLU A 101 7.58 -10.70 -2.96
CA GLU A 101 8.14 -10.93 -4.29
C GLU A 101 7.39 -12.00 -5.08
N GLY A 102 6.62 -12.83 -4.41
CA GLY A 102 5.81 -13.89 -5.01
C GLY A 102 4.53 -13.40 -5.71
N GLY A 103 4.14 -12.13 -5.55
CA GLY A 103 2.97 -11.57 -6.20
C GLY A 103 1.66 -12.26 -5.80
N ILE A 104 0.75 -12.44 -6.76
CA ILE A 104 -0.56 -13.05 -6.50
C ILE A 104 -0.50 -14.52 -6.08
N LYS A 105 0.55 -15.26 -6.41
CA LYS A 105 0.76 -16.62 -5.90
C LYS A 105 0.92 -16.60 -4.38
N GLU A 106 1.76 -15.71 -3.86
CA GLU A 106 1.98 -15.53 -2.43
C GLU A 106 0.72 -15.01 -1.73
N TYR A 107 -0.07 -14.19 -2.42
CA TYR A 107 -1.36 -13.74 -1.91
C TYR A 107 -2.35 -14.89 -1.71
N VAL A 108 -2.44 -15.82 -2.65
CA VAL A 108 -3.28 -17.04 -2.49
C VAL A 108 -2.81 -17.89 -1.32
N GLN A 109 -1.50 -18.06 -1.13
CA GLN A 109 -0.94 -18.75 0.04
C GLN A 109 -1.33 -18.06 1.33
N TYR A 110 -1.24 -16.72 1.38
CA TYR A 110 -1.65 -15.92 2.53
C TYR A 110 -3.14 -16.08 2.85
N LEU A 111 -4.02 -16.05 1.85
CA LEU A 111 -5.46 -16.22 2.01
C LEU A 111 -5.84 -17.62 2.52
N ASN A 112 -5.04 -18.63 2.18
CA ASN A 112 -5.25 -20.01 2.57
C ASN A 112 -4.45 -20.47 3.80
N LYS A 113 -3.64 -19.61 4.43
CA LYS A 113 -2.75 -19.98 5.55
C LYS A 113 -3.45 -20.63 6.74
N ASN A 114 -4.73 -20.30 6.97
CA ASN A 114 -5.56 -20.84 8.05
C ASN A 114 -6.66 -21.79 7.52
N LYS A 115 -6.53 -22.25 6.27
CA LYS A 115 -7.45 -23.17 5.63
C LYS A 115 -6.65 -24.42 5.28
N GLU A 116 -7.33 -25.50 5.07
CA GLU A 116 -6.72 -26.77 4.67
C GLU A 116 -6.74 -26.87 3.14
N PRO A 117 -5.61 -26.63 2.43
CA PRO A 117 -5.57 -26.72 0.98
C PRO A 117 -5.67 -28.19 0.55
N LEU A 118 -6.33 -28.45 -0.58
CA LEU A 118 -6.46 -29.80 -1.12
C LEU A 118 -5.18 -30.28 -1.84
N TYR A 119 -4.27 -29.37 -2.14
CA TYR A 119 -2.95 -29.63 -2.75
C TYR A 119 -2.01 -28.46 -2.40
N GLU A 120 -0.70 -28.72 -2.42
CA GLU A 120 0.32 -27.75 -1.96
C GLU A 120 0.59 -26.64 -2.99
N ASP A 121 0.60 -26.95 -4.28
CA ASP A 121 0.96 -26.04 -5.34
C ASP A 121 -0.14 -25.00 -5.62
N ILE A 122 0.27 -23.75 -5.81
CA ILE A 122 -0.62 -22.71 -6.33
C ILE A 122 -0.68 -22.81 -7.85
N ILE A 123 -1.86 -22.98 -8.41
CA ILE A 123 -2.06 -22.97 -9.85
C ILE A 123 -1.96 -21.49 -10.30
N TYR A 124 -1.07 -21.24 -11.26
CA TYR A 124 -0.78 -19.89 -11.75
C TYR A 124 -0.69 -19.91 -13.27
N CYS A 125 -1.27 -18.90 -13.89
CA CYS A 125 -1.08 -18.64 -15.30
C CYS A 125 -0.98 -17.12 -15.55
N GLU A 126 -0.23 -16.76 -16.57
CA GLU A 126 -0.04 -15.40 -17.02
C GLU A 126 -0.21 -15.37 -18.55
N GLY A 127 -0.83 -14.32 -19.06
CA GLY A 127 -1.00 -14.11 -20.49
C GLY A 127 -1.03 -12.64 -20.84
N GLN A 128 -0.63 -12.32 -22.07
CA GLN A 128 -0.65 -10.97 -22.58
C GLN A 128 -1.30 -10.93 -23.98
N LYS A 129 -2.14 -9.94 -24.21
CA LYS A 129 -2.71 -9.65 -25.53
C LYS A 129 -2.71 -8.14 -25.75
N GLY A 130 -1.87 -7.66 -26.67
CA GLY A 130 -1.61 -6.23 -26.85
C GLY A 130 -1.03 -5.62 -25.57
N ASP A 131 -1.62 -4.56 -25.08
CA ASP A 131 -1.20 -3.88 -23.85
C ASP A 131 -1.87 -4.45 -22.57
N VAL A 132 -2.70 -5.48 -22.70
CA VAL A 132 -3.39 -6.11 -21.59
C VAL A 132 -2.59 -7.31 -21.10
N VAL A 133 -2.16 -7.27 -19.85
CA VAL A 133 -1.55 -8.39 -19.13
C VAL A 133 -2.58 -8.95 -18.16
N VAL A 134 -2.70 -10.27 -18.09
CA VAL A 134 -3.58 -10.98 -17.18
C VAL A 134 -2.81 -12.01 -16.39
N GLU A 135 -2.93 -11.97 -15.09
CA GLU A 135 -2.40 -12.98 -14.18
C GLU A 135 -3.54 -13.63 -13.41
N VAL A 136 -3.50 -14.94 -13.26
CA VAL A 136 -4.49 -15.71 -12.48
C VAL A 136 -3.74 -16.66 -11.56
N ALA A 137 -4.13 -16.66 -10.28
CA ALA A 137 -3.63 -17.62 -9.30
C ALA A 137 -4.80 -18.18 -8.49
N PHE A 138 -4.82 -19.50 -8.25
CA PHE A 138 -5.84 -20.11 -7.42
C PHE A 138 -5.38 -21.40 -6.75
N GLN A 139 -6.08 -21.76 -5.69
CA GLN A 139 -5.90 -22.99 -4.94
C GLN A 139 -7.24 -23.40 -4.30
N HIS A 140 -7.59 -24.65 -4.37
CA HIS A 140 -8.76 -25.18 -3.68
C HIS A 140 -8.43 -25.52 -2.22
N ASN A 141 -9.41 -25.38 -1.35
CA ASN A 141 -9.31 -25.76 0.04
C ASN A 141 -10.60 -26.46 0.51
N SER A 142 -10.59 -27.01 1.71
CA SER A 142 -11.72 -27.74 2.29
C SER A 142 -12.84 -26.85 2.87
N ALA A 143 -12.70 -25.51 2.83
CA ALA A 143 -13.73 -24.61 3.33
C ALA A 143 -14.95 -24.58 2.41
N PHE A 144 -16.14 -24.31 2.98
CA PHE A 144 -17.41 -24.29 2.26
C PHE A 144 -17.75 -22.95 1.60
N ASN A 145 -16.81 -22.00 1.62
CA ASN A 145 -16.99 -20.68 1.03
C ASN A 145 -15.96 -20.44 -0.07
N GLU A 146 -16.41 -19.88 -1.16
CA GLU A 146 -15.56 -19.41 -2.25
C GLU A 146 -14.99 -18.02 -1.93
N GLY A 147 -13.70 -17.82 -2.22
CA GLY A 147 -13.05 -16.52 -2.24
C GLY A 147 -12.59 -16.19 -3.65
N CYS A 148 -13.23 -15.22 -4.28
CA CYS A 148 -12.84 -14.74 -5.61
C CYS A 148 -12.51 -13.24 -5.54
N TYR A 149 -11.31 -12.89 -5.98
CA TYR A 149 -10.79 -11.51 -5.94
C TYR A 149 -10.33 -11.12 -7.34
N SER A 150 -10.74 -9.95 -7.80
CA SER A 150 -10.33 -9.43 -9.10
C SER A 150 -9.85 -7.99 -8.99
N PHE A 151 -8.77 -7.66 -9.70
CA PHE A 151 -8.11 -6.36 -9.65
C PHE A 151 -7.80 -5.89 -11.07
N VAL A 152 -7.87 -4.58 -11.30
CA VAL A 152 -7.57 -3.95 -12.58
C VAL A 152 -6.74 -2.71 -12.36
N ASN A 153 -5.70 -2.53 -13.18
CA ASN A 153 -4.82 -1.33 -13.17
C ASN A 153 -4.18 -1.05 -11.80
N MET A 154 -3.58 -2.08 -11.22
CA MET A 154 -2.85 -2.00 -9.97
C MET A 154 -1.38 -1.61 -10.20
#